data_5a5f35450bc36d73dfc414982d6e1525
#
_entry.id   5a5f35450bc36d73dfc414982d6e1525
#
_cell.length_a   1.000
_cell.length_b   1.000
_cell.length_c   1.000
_cell.angle_alpha   90.00
_cell.angle_beta   90.00
_cell.angle_gamma   90.00
#
_symmetry.space_group_name_H-M   'P 1'
#
loop_
_entity.id
_entity.type
_entity.pdbx_description
1 polymer ?
#
loop_
_entity_poly.entity_id
_entity_poly.type
_entity_poly.pdbx_seq_one_letter_code
_entity_poly.pdbx_strand_id
1 'polypeptide(L)'
;MYTGFYETDLDKIALCVESIKSAKEAIVDEEGIGSDLNINIFAWKKNELAVIAQLKNTHTTPKHERLDPIVEASCIMRKGWGIDEFTLVAEGYCSLKPAETQGENLAQLFSEKDSPVTECISFTHLKPNDHTFVAVPYEVKLGRKVDFGSVLWYPGGQVMRDIEYPAALKAALKLDAVKVGKKEDRETYFGTIASGVMNCGFEIFYRDDL
;
A
#
# COMPACT_ATOMS: atom_id res chain seq x y z
N MET A 1 17.36 3.83 -5.55
CA MET A 1 16.25 2.89 -5.77
C MET A 1 16.61 1.56 -5.13
N TYR A 2 15.70 0.92 -4.40
CA TYR A 2 15.98 -0.31 -3.65
C TYR A 2 16.18 -1.47 -4.64
N THR A 3 17.41 -1.93 -4.78
CA THR A 3 17.76 -3.10 -5.59
C THR A 3 18.04 -4.25 -4.64
N GLY A 4 17.14 -5.22 -4.57
CA GLY A 4 17.30 -6.38 -3.70
C GLY A 4 16.31 -7.48 -4.07
N PHE A 5 16.70 -8.71 -3.81
CA PHE A 5 15.85 -9.87 -3.88
C PHE A 5 15.27 -10.13 -2.49
N TYR A 6 13.96 -10.13 -2.37
CA TYR A 6 13.23 -10.26 -1.10
C TYR A 6 12.50 -11.61 -1.08
N GLU A 7 13.07 -12.57 -0.38
CA GLU A 7 12.58 -13.96 -0.41
C GLU A 7 11.26 -14.15 0.32
N THR A 8 11.07 -13.42 1.42
CA THR A 8 9.89 -13.58 2.26
C THR A 8 8.95 -12.38 2.21
N ASP A 9 7.70 -12.59 2.57
CA ASP A 9 6.72 -11.50 2.72
C ASP A 9 7.16 -10.51 3.81
N LEU A 10 7.85 -11.01 4.83
CA LEU A 10 8.43 -10.21 5.91
C LEU A 10 9.46 -9.20 5.37
N ASP A 11 10.37 -9.65 4.51
CA ASP A 11 11.41 -8.78 3.93
C ASP A 11 10.76 -7.69 3.05
N LYS A 12 9.74 -8.07 2.26
CA LYS A 12 8.99 -7.13 1.41
C LYS A 12 8.27 -6.09 2.25
N ILE A 13 7.56 -6.52 3.29
CA ILE A 13 6.84 -5.62 4.19
C ILE A 13 7.83 -4.74 4.96
N ALA A 14 8.94 -5.27 5.45
CA ALA A 14 9.97 -4.49 6.13
C ALA A 14 10.51 -3.36 5.26
N LEU A 15 10.80 -3.64 3.98
CA LEU A 15 11.18 -2.60 3.03
C LEU A 15 10.12 -1.51 2.88
N CYS A 16 8.84 -1.91 2.72
CA CYS A 16 7.74 -0.95 2.63
C CYS A 16 7.63 -0.11 3.90
N VAL A 17 7.75 -0.73 5.08
CA VAL A 17 7.69 -0.04 6.38
C VAL A 17 8.77 1.02 6.48
N GLU A 18 10.03 0.68 6.19
CA GLU A 18 11.15 1.64 6.25
C GLU A 18 10.97 2.79 5.26
N SER A 19 10.57 2.49 4.01
CA SER A 19 10.33 3.52 3.00
C SER A 19 9.22 4.49 3.42
N ILE A 20 8.13 3.97 3.94
CA ILE A 20 6.94 4.77 4.29
C ILE A 20 7.14 5.55 5.59
N LYS A 21 7.88 5.01 6.57
CA LYS A 21 8.26 5.78 7.76
C LYS A 21 9.05 7.02 7.38
N SER A 22 10.07 6.88 6.54
CA SER A 22 10.86 8.00 6.05
C SER A 22 10.02 9.03 5.26
N ALA A 23 9.08 8.55 4.44
CA ALA A 23 8.17 9.41 3.71
C ALA A 23 7.22 10.18 4.65
N LYS A 24 6.68 9.54 5.69
CA LYS A 24 5.81 10.18 6.69
C LYS A 24 6.57 11.25 7.49
N GLU A 25 7.80 10.97 7.91
CA GLU A 25 8.65 11.95 8.58
C GLU A 25 8.90 13.18 7.70
N ALA A 26 9.23 12.98 6.41
CA ALA A 26 9.46 14.06 5.46
C ALA A 26 8.20 14.92 5.24
N ILE A 27 7.03 14.30 5.04
CA ILE A 27 5.77 15.00 4.85
C ILE A 27 5.41 15.83 6.09
N VAL A 28 5.56 15.27 7.29
CA VAL A 28 5.26 15.98 8.54
C VAL A 28 6.24 17.15 8.75
N ASP A 29 7.49 17.00 8.37
CA ASP A 29 8.50 18.09 8.45
C ASP A 29 8.19 19.22 7.47
N GLU A 30 7.81 18.89 6.24
CA GLU A 30 7.53 19.86 5.18
C GLU A 30 6.15 20.52 5.34
N GLU A 31 5.10 19.75 5.49
CA GLU A 31 3.71 20.21 5.43
C GLU A 31 3.08 20.46 6.81
N GLY A 32 3.65 19.85 7.85
CA GLY A 32 3.21 20.02 9.23
C GLY A 32 2.39 18.88 9.81
N ILE A 33 1.94 19.09 11.04
CA ILE A 33 1.12 18.13 11.80
C ILE A 33 -0.25 17.98 11.11
N GLY A 34 -0.67 16.76 10.87
CA GLY A 34 -1.95 16.43 10.22
C GLY A 34 -1.85 16.18 8.72
N SER A 35 -0.65 16.20 8.15
CA SER A 35 -0.44 15.81 6.75
C SER A 35 -0.55 14.30 6.59
N ASP A 36 -1.38 13.87 5.65
CA ASP A 36 -1.67 12.45 5.38
C ASP A 36 -0.76 11.90 4.28
N LEU A 37 -0.40 10.63 4.41
CA LEU A 37 0.23 9.88 3.33
C LEU A 37 -0.75 9.60 2.20
N ASN A 38 -0.30 9.74 0.97
CA ASN A 38 -1.02 9.19 -0.16
C ASN A 38 -1.07 7.65 -0.11
N ILE A 39 -2.07 7.05 -0.74
CA ILE A 39 -2.12 5.60 -0.90
C ILE A 39 -0.97 5.17 -1.81
N ASN A 40 -0.20 4.18 -1.37
CA ASN A 40 0.92 3.63 -2.12
C ASN A 40 0.67 2.15 -2.45
N ILE A 41 1.03 1.74 -3.65
CA ILE A 41 1.04 0.35 -4.10
C ILE A 41 2.48 -0.01 -4.46
N PHE A 42 3.09 -0.91 -3.68
CA PHE A 42 4.36 -1.53 -4.04
C PHE A 42 4.04 -2.78 -4.86
N ALA A 43 4.48 -2.82 -6.09
CA ALA A 43 4.22 -3.90 -7.02
C ALA A 43 5.47 -4.77 -7.18
N TRP A 44 5.32 -6.07 -6.99
CA TRP A 44 6.41 -7.04 -6.96
C TRP A 44 6.34 -7.98 -8.16
N LYS A 45 7.51 -8.34 -8.67
CA LYS A 45 7.66 -9.30 -9.77
C LYS A 45 8.84 -10.22 -9.45
N LYS A 46 8.58 -11.51 -9.31
CA LYS A 46 9.60 -12.52 -9.00
C LYS A 46 10.45 -12.15 -7.77
N ASN A 47 9.79 -11.74 -6.69
CA ASN A 47 10.42 -11.30 -5.44
C ASN A 47 11.29 -10.02 -5.53
N GLU A 48 11.20 -9.26 -6.59
CA GLU A 48 11.85 -7.96 -6.72
C GLU A 48 10.80 -6.85 -6.73
N LEU A 49 11.13 -5.72 -6.10
CA LEU A 49 10.30 -4.52 -6.19
C LEU A 49 10.43 -3.94 -7.60
N ALA A 50 9.32 -3.99 -8.33
CA ALA A 50 9.27 -3.54 -9.72
C ALA A 50 8.83 -2.08 -9.83
N VAL A 51 7.75 -1.73 -9.14
CA VAL A 51 7.09 -0.42 -9.24
C VAL A 51 6.61 0.03 -7.87
N ILE A 52 6.72 1.32 -7.59
CA ILE A 52 5.97 2.02 -6.55
C ILE A 52 5.00 2.95 -7.26
N ALA A 53 3.71 2.77 -7.04
CA ALA A 53 2.66 3.63 -7.58
C ALA A 53 1.97 4.37 -6.42
N GLN A 54 1.99 5.70 -6.47
CA GLN A 54 1.38 6.57 -5.46
C GLN A 54 0.16 7.26 -6.04
N LEU A 55 -1.01 7.04 -5.46
CA LEU A 55 -2.25 7.71 -5.86
C LEU A 55 -2.22 9.17 -5.40
N LYS A 56 -2.28 10.10 -6.35
CA LYS A 56 -2.26 11.54 -6.06
C LYS A 56 -3.56 12.00 -5.41
N ASN A 57 -3.44 13.05 -4.59
CA ASN A 57 -4.59 13.74 -3.98
C ASN A 57 -5.52 12.82 -3.16
N THR A 58 -4.99 11.77 -2.55
CA THR A 58 -5.77 10.80 -1.78
C THR A 58 -6.60 11.46 -0.68
N HIS A 59 -6.03 12.46 0.00
CA HIS A 59 -6.69 13.18 1.09
C HIS A 59 -7.85 14.08 0.65
N THR A 60 -7.87 14.52 -0.62
CA THR A 60 -8.97 15.36 -1.19
C THR A 60 -10.00 14.56 -1.96
N THR A 61 -9.69 13.32 -2.33
CA THR A 61 -10.59 12.44 -3.08
C THR A 61 -11.45 11.61 -2.13
N PRO A 62 -12.79 11.62 -2.27
CA PRO A 62 -13.67 10.76 -1.47
C PRO A 62 -13.29 9.28 -1.57
N LYS A 63 -13.43 8.54 -0.48
CA LYS A 63 -13.00 7.15 -0.41
C LYS A 63 -13.58 6.26 -1.51
N HIS A 64 -14.87 6.43 -1.83
CA HIS A 64 -15.54 5.65 -2.86
C HIS A 64 -15.05 5.94 -4.28
N GLU A 65 -14.45 7.11 -4.52
CA GLU A 65 -13.86 7.48 -5.81
C GLU A 65 -12.43 6.99 -5.98
N ARG A 66 -11.79 6.49 -4.91
CA ARG A 66 -10.41 5.98 -4.96
C ARG A 66 -10.33 4.53 -5.43
N LEU A 67 -11.42 3.78 -5.32
CA LEU A 67 -11.42 2.35 -5.63
C LEU A 67 -11.16 2.10 -7.11
N ASP A 68 -11.87 2.78 -8.01
CA ASP A 68 -11.75 2.56 -9.45
C ASP A 68 -10.32 2.81 -9.98
N PRO A 69 -9.65 3.93 -9.65
CA PRO A 69 -8.24 4.14 -9.99
C PRO A 69 -7.31 3.03 -9.50
N ILE A 70 -7.51 2.54 -8.28
CA ILE A 70 -6.69 1.47 -7.70
C ILE A 70 -6.89 0.16 -8.46
N VAL A 71 -8.15 -0.19 -8.76
CA VAL A 71 -8.50 -1.39 -9.54
C VAL A 71 -7.87 -1.33 -10.92
N GLU A 72 -8.09 -0.22 -11.64
CA GLU A 72 -7.63 -0.05 -13.01
C GLU A 72 -6.11 -0.08 -13.10
N ALA A 73 -5.42 0.70 -12.28
CA ALA A 73 -3.96 0.71 -12.24
C ALA A 73 -3.37 -0.68 -11.91
N SER A 74 -3.98 -1.40 -10.95
CA SER A 74 -3.53 -2.75 -10.59
C SER A 74 -3.72 -3.75 -11.72
N CYS A 75 -4.84 -3.68 -12.45
CA CYS A 75 -5.08 -4.50 -13.63
C CYS A 75 -4.06 -4.20 -14.76
N ILE A 76 -3.76 -2.92 -14.98
CA ILE A 76 -2.78 -2.47 -15.97
C ILE A 76 -1.39 -2.99 -15.59
N MET A 77 -0.95 -2.80 -14.34
CA MET A 77 0.33 -3.30 -13.86
C MET A 77 0.44 -4.82 -13.96
N ARG A 78 -0.60 -5.55 -13.54
CA ARG A 78 -0.62 -7.02 -13.62
C ARG A 78 -0.51 -7.51 -15.06
N LYS A 79 -1.36 -7.00 -15.94
CA LYS A 79 -1.38 -7.43 -17.36
C LYS A 79 -0.14 -6.99 -18.11
N GLY A 80 0.26 -5.74 -17.94
CA GLY A 80 1.32 -5.12 -18.69
C GLY A 80 2.71 -5.53 -18.22
N TRP A 81 2.99 -5.40 -16.95
CA TRP A 81 4.31 -5.70 -16.40
C TRP A 81 4.45 -7.11 -15.82
N GLY A 82 3.35 -7.86 -15.70
CA GLY A 82 3.36 -9.20 -15.15
C GLY A 82 3.62 -9.22 -13.64
N ILE A 83 3.13 -8.18 -12.94
CA ILE A 83 3.21 -8.12 -11.48
C ILE A 83 2.51 -9.33 -10.86
N ASP A 84 3.12 -9.96 -9.87
CA ASP A 84 2.62 -11.17 -9.24
C ASP A 84 2.20 -11.00 -7.76
N GLU A 85 2.62 -9.89 -7.14
CA GLU A 85 2.21 -9.54 -5.79
C GLU A 85 2.08 -8.00 -5.64
N PHE A 86 1.24 -7.55 -4.69
CA PHE A 86 1.11 -6.14 -4.32
C PHE A 86 1.25 -5.97 -2.81
N THR A 87 1.84 -4.84 -2.39
CA THR A 87 1.69 -4.34 -1.02
C THR A 87 0.98 -3.01 -1.08
N LEU A 88 -0.25 -2.97 -0.59
CA LEU A 88 -1.03 -1.76 -0.45
C LEU A 88 -0.67 -1.09 0.87
N VAL A 89 -0.40 0.20 0.82
CA VAL A 89 -0.11 1.02 2.00
C VAL A 89 -1.07 2.18 2.08
N ALA A 90 -1.69 2.36 3.24
CA ALA A 90 -2.61 3.46 3.51
C ALA A 90 -2.58 3.85 4.98
N GLU A 91 -2.88 5.10 5.27
CA GLU A 91 -3.17 5.54 6.64
C GLU A 91 -4.56 5.13 7.07
N GLY A 92 -4.70 4.92 8.36
CA GLY A 92 -5.96 4.53 8.98
C GLY A 92 -5.84 4.46 10.50
N TYR A 93 -6.66 3.65 11.08
CA TYR A 93 -6.71 3.48 12.53
C TYR A 93 -6.62 2.01 12.89
N CYS A 94 -5.89 1.70 13.95
CA CYS A 94 -5.80 0.34 14.49
C CYS A 94 -6.12 0.32 15.98
N SER A 95 -6.61 -0.82 16.45
CA SER A 95 -6.79 -1.07 17.87
C SER A 95 -5.53 -1.69 18.46
N LEU A 96 -5.08 -1.16 19.59
CA LEU A 96 -3.98 -1.73 20.38
C LEU A 96 -4.45 -2.88 21.29
N LYS A 97 -5.77 -3.12 21.39
CA LYS A 97 -6.32 -4.23 22.17
C LYS A 97 -6.10 -5.57 21.44
N PRO A 98 -5.91 -6.67 22.18
CA PRO A 98 -5.88 -8.01 21.63
C PRO A 98 -7.14 -8.37 20.83
N ALA A 99 -7.01 -9.36 19.94
CA ALA A 99 -8.07 -9.80 19.02
C ALA A 99 -9.40 -10.22 19.67
N GLU A 100 -9.41 -10.50 20.97
CA GLU A 100 -10.60 -10.90 21.72
C GLU A 100 -11.70 -9.83 21.77
N THR A 101 -11.36 -8.56 21.53
CA THR A 101 -12.30 -7.43 21.54
C THR A 101 -12.74 -6.95 20.16
N GLN A 102 -12.40 -7.67 19.09
CA GLN A 102 -12.65 -7.26 17.70
C GLN A 102 -14.14 -7.21 17.28
N GLY A 103 -15.05 -7.68 18.11
CA GLY A 103 -16.50 -7.55 17.86
C GLY A 103 -17.06 -6.17 18.16
N GLU A 104 -16.33 -5.29 18.85
CA GLU A 104 -16.78 -3.96 19.21
C GLU A 104 -16.77 -3.02 17.99
N ASN A 105 -17.80 -2.17 17.93
CA ASN A 105 -17.91 -1.20 16.84
C ASN A 105 -16.78 -0.15 16.97
N LEU A 106 -15.94 -0.02 15.94
CA LEU A 106 -14.85 0.97 15.90
C LEU A 106 -15.35 2.39 16.22
N ALA A 107 -16.55 2.77 15.72
CA ALA A 107 -17.14 4.08 16.02
C ALA A 107 -17.38 4.28 17.54
N GLN A 108 -17.72 3.22 18.25
CA GLN A 108 -17.89 3.25 19.71
C GLN A 108 -16.54 3.38 20.42
N LEU A 109 -15.51 2.66 19.95
CA LEU A 109 -14.15 2.78 20.47
C LEU A 109 -13.56 4.18 20.27
N PHE A 110 -13.88 4.88 19.17
CA PHE A 110 -13.46 6.26 18.93
C PHE A 110 -14.10 7.27 19.87
N SER A 111 -15.27 6.98 20.41
CA SER A 111 -16.00 7.89 21.33
C SER A 111 -15.54 7.78 22.79
N GLU A 112 -14.75 6.77 23.15
CA GLU A 112 -14.26 6.55 24.49
C GLU A 112 -13.02 7.41 24.75
N LYS A 113 -12.98 8.09 25.91
CA LYS A 113 -11.92 9.04 26.28
C LYS A 113 -10.54 8.38 26.43
N ASP A 114 -10.50 7.06 26.68
CA ASP A 114 -9.31 6.22 26.78
C ASP A 114 -9.32 5.15 25.68
N SER A 115 -9.71 5.55 24.47
CA SER A 115 -9.82 4.62 23.33
C SER A 115 -8.47 3.96 23.07
N PRO A 116 -8.44 2.63 22.95
CA PRO A 116 -7.24 1.90 22.53
C PRO A 116 -6.98 2.02 21.04
N VAL A 117 -7.72 2.88 20.32
CA VAL A 117 -7.57 3.12 18.89
C VAL A 117 -6.56 4.24 18.68
N THR A 118 -5.61 4.00 17.80
CA THR A 118 -4.57 4.97 17.42
C THR A 118 -4.46 5.07 15.91
N GLU A 119 -3.93 6.18 15.43
CA GLU A 119 -3.53 6.32 14.04
C GLU A 119 -2.45 5.29 13.69
N CYS A 120 -2.52 4.74 12.51
CA CYS A 120 -1.54 3.79 12.03
C CYS A 120 -1.34 3.88 10.52
N ILE A 121 -0.20 3.40 10.08
CA ILE A 121 0.03 3.08 8.69
C ILE A 121 -0.20 1.58 8.53
N SER A 122 -1.09 1.22 7.63
CA SER A 122 -1.45 -0.16 7.32
C SER A 122 -0.70 -0.64 6.08
N PHE A 123 -0.22 -1.87 6.14
CA PHE A 123 0.47 -2.56 5.05
C PHE A 123 -0.25 -3.87 4.79
N THR A 124 -0.86 -3.99 3.62
CA THR A 124 -1.51 -5.23 3.20
C THR A 124 -0.73 -5.83 2.04
N HIS A 125 0.04 -6.88 2.33
CA HIS A 125 0.74 -7.63 1.31
C HIS A 125 -0.17 -8.71 0.74
N LEU A 126 -0.30 -8.75 -0.57
CA LEU A 126 -1.31 -9.51 -1.32
C LEU A 126 -0.65 -10.42 -2.35
N LYS A 127 -1.01 -11.69 -2.27
CA LYS A 127 -0.77 -12.74 -3.26
C LYS A 127 -2.09 -13.20 -3.86
N PRO A 128 -2.12 -13.93 -4.98
CA PRO A 128 -3.37 -14.38 -5.59
C PRO A 128 -4.33 -15.09 -4.63
N ASN A 129 -3.81 -15.89 -3.69
CA ASN A 129 -4.60 -16.71 -2.78
C ASN A 129 -4.38 -16.43 -1.29
N ASP A 130 -3.47 -15.49 -0.96
CA ASP A 130 -3.09 -15.20 0.41
C ASP A 130 -2.93 -13.72 0.66
N HIS A 131 -2.85 -13.30 1.91
CA HIS A 131 -2.51 -11.95 2.30
C HIS A 131 -1.98 -11.88 3.72
N THR A 132 -1.14 -10.90 3.95
CA THR A 132 -0.60 -10.57 5.26
C THR A 132 -0.91 -9.11 5.55
N PHE A 133 -1.42 -8.84 6.74
CA PHE A 133 -1.70 -7.48 7.19
C PHE A 133 -0.79 -7.09 8.33
N VAL A 134 -0.26 -5.87 8.24
CA VAL A 134 0.60 -5.27 9.27
C VAL A 134 0.13 -3.84 9.51
N ALA A 135 0.12 -3.41 10.76
CA ALA A 135 -0.10 -2.01 11.12
C ALA A 135 1.08 -1.47 11.93
N VAL A 136 1.45 -0.24 11.65
CA VAL A 136 2.46 0.50 12.40
C VAL A 136 1.78 1.71 13.02
N PRO A 137 1.46 1.65 14.32
CA PRO A 137 0.94 2.81 15.04
C PRO A 137 1.93 3.97 15.01
N TYR A 138 1.44 5.19 14.97
CA TYR A 138 2.29 6.35 15.09
C TYR A 138 1.59 7.49 15.84
N GLU A 139 2.38 8.42 16.33
CA GLU A 139 1.93 9.67 16.95
C GLU A 139 2.79 10.81 16.42
N VAL A 140 2.17 11.91 16.01
CA VAL A 140 2.90 13.13 15.66
C VAL A 140 2.98 14.04 16.87
N LYS A 141 4.19 14.23 17.40
CA LYS A 141 4.47 15.06 18.58
C LYS A 141 4.69 16.52 18.21
N LEU A 142 4.57 17.38 19.22
CA LEU A 142 4.98 18.78 19.12
C LEU A 142 6.42 18.85 18.60
N GLY A 143 6.68 19.75 17.64
CA GLY A 143 7.96 19.87 16.96
C GLY A 143 8.07 19.00 15.71
N ARG A 144 6.95 18.49 15.18
CA ARG A 144 6.86 17.72 13.93
C ARG A 144 7.62 16.39 13.95
N LYS A 145 7.87 15.85 15.12
CA LYS A 145 8.50 14.53 15.25
C LYS A 145 7.45 13.43 15.18
N VAL A 146 7.68 12.45 14.33
CA VAL A 146 6.84 11.25 14.25
C VAL A 146 7.45 10.15 15.12
N ASP A 147 6.69 9.68 16.10
CA ASP A 147 7.06 8.52 16.91
C ASP A 147 6.28 7.30 16.42
N PHE A 148 6.99 6.31 15.91
CA PHE A 148 6.40 5.05 15.47
C PHE A 148 6.39 4.03 16.60
N GLY A 149 5.24 3.38 16.80
CA GLY A 149 5.10 2.26 17.71
C GLY A 149 5.65 0.95 17.15
N SER A 150 5.50 -0.10 17.93
CA SER A 150 5.85 -1.45 17.51
C SER A 150 4.98 -1.92 16.35
N VAL A 151 5.56 -2.68 15.44
CA VAL A 151 4.84 -3.30 14.32
C VAL A 151 3.84 -4.31 14.85
N LEU A 152 2.57 -4.13 14.53
CA LEU A 152 1.48 -5.03 14.88
C LEU A 152 1.24 -5.98 13.71
N TRP A 153 1.36 -7.26 13.98
CA TRP A 153 1.29 -8.31 12.98
C TRP A 153 -0.03 -9.07 13.06
N TYR A 154 -0.72 -9.22 11.93
CA TYR A 154 -2.02 -9.88 11.84
C TYR A 154 -2.00 -10.96 10.75
N PRO A 155 -1.53 -12.18 11.06
CA PRO A 155 -1.53 -13.27 10.11
C PRO A 155 -2.96 -13.70 9.76
N GLY A 156 -3.19 -14.02 8.48
CA GLY A 156 -4.46 -14.58 8.02
C GLY A 156 -5.64 -13.62 7.89
N GLY A 157 -5.39 -12.31 7.87
CA GLY A 157 -6.41 -11.32 7.47
C GLY A 157 -7.57 -11.11 8.43
N GLN A 158 -7.40 -11.40 9.70
CA GLN A 158 -8.47 -11.33 10.71
C GLN A 158 -9.03 -9.92 11.00
N VAL A 159 -8.46 -8.84 10.44
CA VAL A 159 -8.73 -7.48 10.94
C VAL A 159 -9.14 -6.46 9.88
N MET A 160 -9.39 -6.86 8.64
CA MET A 160 -9.70 -5.88 7.60
C MET A 160 -11.20 -5.60 7.49
N ARG A 161 -11.66 -4.46 8.03
CA ARG A 161 -13.01 -3.94 7.74
C ARG A 161 -13.12 -3.27 6.36
N ASP A 162 -12.03 -2.74 5.83
CA ASP A 162 -11.95 -2.20 4.46
C ASP A 162 -11.43 -3.25 3.48
N ILE A 163 -12.29 -4.21 3.17
CA ILE A 163 -11.98 -5.36 2.31
C ILE A 163 -11.90 -4.96 0.82
N GLU A 164 -12.45 -3.80 0.45
CA GLU A 164 -12.65 -3.43 -0.96
C GLU A 164 -11.34 -3.32 -1.74
N TYR A 165 -10.37 -2.55 -1.27
CA TYR A 165 -9.08 -2.41 -1.95
C TYR A 165 -8.29 -3.71 -2.03
N PRO A 166 -8.09 -4.47 -0.95
CA PRO A 166 -7.44 -5.76 -1.01
C PRO A 166 -8.14 -6.78 -1.90
N ALA A 167 -9.47 -6.82 -1.89
CA ALA A 167 -10.22 -7.70 -2.76
C ALA A 167 -10.01 -7.35 -4.24
N ALA A 168 -10.01 -6.06 -4.57
CA ALA A 168 -9.76 -5.56 -5.91
C ALA A 168 -8.34 -5.92 -6.41
N LEU A 169 -7.31 -5.69 -5.59
CA LEU A 169 -5.94 -6.05 -5.94
C LEU A 169 -5.76 -7.57 -6.09
N LYS A 170 -6.38 -8.37 -5.22
CA LYS A 170 -6.39 -9.84 -5.37
C LYS A 170 -7.07 -10.29 -6.67
N ALA A 171 -8.16 -9.63 -7.06
CA ALA A 171 -8.81 -9.92 -8.33
C ALA A 171 -7.91 -9.58 -9.51
N ALA A 172 -7.20 -8.44 -9.47
CA ALA A 172 -6.22 -8.07 -10.49
C ALA A 172 -5.10 -9.11 -10.62
N LEU A 173 -4.58 -9.64 -9.52
CA LEU A 173 -3.50 -10.66 -9.51
C LEU A 173 -3.89 -11.97 -10.20
N LYS A 174 -5.19 -12.28 -10.32
CA LYS A 174 -5.70 -13.48 -11.02
C LYS A 174 -5.76 -13.31 -12.56
N LEU A 175 -5.53 -12.11 -13.07
CA LEU A 175 -5.52 -11.87 -14.52
C LEU A 175 -4.23 -12.42 -15.15
N ASP A 176 -4.35 -12.87 -16.40
CA ASP A 176 -3.19 -13.31 -17.17
C ASP A 176 -2.34 -12.10 -17.60
N ALA A 177 -1.03 -12.23 -17.47
CA ALA A 177 -0.10 -11.25 -18.00
C ALA A 177 0.01 -11.36 -19.52
N VAL A 178 0.09 -10.23 -20.21
CA VAL A 178 0.31 -10.19 -21.65
C VAL A 178 1.74 -10.59 -21.96
N LYS A 179 1.93 -11.52 -22.89
CA LYS A 179 3.25 -11.92 -23.36
C LYS A 179 3.72 -10.93 -24.41
N VAL A 180 4.70 -10.10 -24.06
CA VAL A 180 5.34 -9.17 -25.02
C VAL A 180 6.43 -9.91 -25.79
N GLY A 181 6.36 -9.89 -27.13
CA GLY A 181 7.19 -10.68 -28.00
C GLY A 181 8.64 -10.22 -28.10
N LYS A 182 8.93 -9.21 -28.92
CA LYS A 182 10.30 -8.79 -29.25
C LYS A 182 10.84 -7.71 -28.31
N LYS A 183 12.17 -7.64 -28.15
CA LYS A 183 12.86 -6.70 -27.26
C LYS A 183 12.63 -5.23 -27.66
N GLU A 184 12.55 -4.93 -28.96
CA GLU A 184 12.32 -3.57 -29.50
C GLU A 184 10.92 -3.02 -29.18
N ASP A 185 9.96 -3.93 -29.02
CA ASP A 185 8.59 -3.54 -28.65
C ASP A 185 8.45 -3.30 -27.14
N ARG A 186 9.42 -3.73 -26.34
CA ARG A 186 9.32 -3.70 -24.87
C ARG A 186 9.36 -2.30 -24.29
N GLU A 187 10.24 -1.43 -24.76
CA GLU A 187 10.34 -0.04 -24.27
C GLU A 187 9.08 0.76 -24.58
N THR A 188 8.59 0.66 -25.84
CA THR A 188 7.33 1.30 -26.23
C THR A 188 6.15 0.74 -25.45
N TYR A 189 6.12 -0.58 -25.27
CA TYR A 189 5.07 -1.24 -24.48
C TYR A 189 5.14 -0.82 -23.02
N PHE A 190 6.34 -0.77 -22.44
CA PHE A 190 6.57 -0.35 -21.08
C PHE A 190 6.08 1.08 -20.82
N GLY A 191 6.43 2.02 -21.71
CA GLY A 191 5.96 3.40 -21.65
C GLY A 191 4.43 3.52 -21.76
N THR A 192 3.81 2.67 -22.59
CA THR A 192 2.35 2.61 -22.71
C THR A 192 1.68 2.19 -21.40
N ILE A 193 2.22 1.16 -20.74
CA ILE A 193 1.72 0.69 -19.44
C ILE A 193 1.90 1.78 -18.38
N ALA A 194 3.08 2.40 -18.31
CA ALA A 194 3.35 3.51 -17.40
C ALA A 194 2.37 4.66 -17.59
N SER A 195 2.13 5.06 -18.84
CA SER A 195 1.14 6.10 -19.17
C SER A 195 -0.27 5.70 -18.75
N GLY A 196 -0.65 4.44 -18.92
CA GLY A 196 -1.94 3.93 -18.46
C GLY A 196 -2.12 4.06 -16.94
N VAL A 197 -1.12 3.68 -16.16
CA VAL A 197 -1.14 3.81 -14.68
C VAL A 197 -1.20 5.28 -14.27
N MET A 198 -0.43 6.16 -14.92
CA MET A 198 -0.46 7.61 -14.66
C MET A 198 -1.82 8.22 -14.99
N ASN A 199 -2.49 7.77 -16.04
CA ASN A 199 -3.84 8.23 -16.40
C ASN A 199 -4.89 7.84 -15.36
N CYS A 200 -4.64 6.80 -14.55
CA CYS A 200 -5.46 6.47 -13.38
C CYS A 200 -5.20 7.40 -12.18
N GLY A 201 -4.39 8.45 -12.32
CA GLY A 201 -4.09 9.41 -11.25
C GLY A 201 -2.90 9.02 -10.36
N PHE A 202 -2.10 8.05 -10.77
CA PHE A 202 -0.90 7.65 -10.04
C PHE A 202 0.34 8.41 -10.52
N GLU A 203 1.24 8.66 -9.59
CA GLU A 203 2.65 8.88 -9.85
C GLU A 203 3.37 7.56 -9.71
N ILE A 204 4.33 7.27 -10.59
CA ILE A 204 5.00 5.98 -10.61
C ILE A 204 6.52 6.14 -10.53
N PHE A 205 7.13 5.27 -9.76
CA PHE A 205 8.57 5.12 -9.62
C PHE A 205 8.91 3.66 -9.95
N TYR A 206 9.61 3.44 -11.03
CA TYR A 206 9.93 2.09 -11.52
C TYR A 206 11.42 1.91 -11.77
N ARG A 207 11.81 0.67 -11.94
CA ARG A 207 13.18 0.31 -12.33
C ARG A 207 13.30 0.36 -13.86
N ASP A 208 14.44 0.84 -14.34
CA ASP A 208 14.70 0.97 -15.78
C ASP A 208 14.89 -0.40 -16.49
N ASP A 209 15.03 -1.50 -15.73
CA ASP A 209 15.31 -2.86 -16.22
C ASP A 209 14.11 -3.83 -16.15
N LEU A 210 12.89 -3.32 -15.99
CA LEU A 210 11.65 -4.13 -15.91
C LEU A 210 11.27 -4.86 -17.20
#